data_db3bc8ff5580cf194cc7ac7c8daad02d
#
_entry.id   db3bc8ff5580cf194cc7ac7c8daad02d
#
_cell.length_a   1.000
_cell.length_b   1.000
_cell.length_c   1.000
_cell.angle_alpha   90.00
_cell.angle_beta   90.00
_cell.angle_gamma   90.00
#
_symmetry.space_group_name_H-M   'P 1'
#
loop_
_entity.id
_entity.type
_entity.pdbx_description
1 polymer ?
#
loop_
_entity_poly.entity_id
_entity_poly.type
_entity_poly.pdbx_seq_one_letter_code
_entity_poly.pdbx_strand_id
1 'polypeptide(L)'
;SWQEYQKEVADDRYYYLRSCIRQNFFPGSEKAFVRILRQELGRDLFDDPVHTSCTGIGYHSDIVPLETIMTVVARQFALASEAGYENLAVSCITSFGIYTEILETWQEFPELEAKVREHLFRATGREFRKPKNVSHASDIIFHHREAIRQRAAYLLVNRRTGEPLRGVEHIGCHYAKIFPKEGIGGVEFPYVLAGMIEAWGGQVVDYPERRHCCGFGFRNYIVQANRGYSVANSQKKFESMAPYKPDFIVAN
;
A
#
# COMPACT_ATOMS: atom_id res chain seq x y z
N SER A 1 -16.33 12.33 -9.64
CA SER A 1 -14.88 12.50 -9.94
C SER A 1 -14.06 11.90 -8.83
N TRP A 2 -12.76 11.68 -9.05
CA TRP A 2 -11.86 11.14 -8.02
C TRP A 2 -11.80 12.01 -6.75
N GLN A 3 -12.12 13.28 -6.86
CA GLN A 3 -12.20 14.24 -5.74
C GLN A 3 -13.32 13.91 -4.74
N GLU A 4 -14.33 13.17 -5.14
CA GLU A 4 -15.42 12.73 -4.26
C GLU A 4 -14.98 11.58 -3.33
N TYR A 5 -13.87 10.91 -3.66
CA TYR A 5 -13.31 9.78 -2.92
C TYR A 5 -12.03 10.16 -2.22
N GLN A 6 -11.99 11.32 -1.57
CA GLN A 6 -10.81 11.73 -0.81
C GLN A 6 -10.75 10.96 0.51
N LYS A 7 -9.62 10.30 0.71
CA LYS A 7 -9.25 9.68 1.97
C LYS A 7 -8.60 10.72 2.87
N GLU A 8 -8.98 10.72 4.16
CA GLU A 8 -8.23 11.47 5.17
C GLU A 8 -6.87 10.80 5.37
N VAL A 9 -5.79 11.54 5.14
CA VAL A 9 -4.42 11.12 5.35
C VAL A 9 -3.81 12.03 6.41
N ALA A 10 -3.24 11.44 7.47
CA ALA A 10 -2.52 12.23 8.47
C ALA A 10 -1.36 13.00 7.83
N ASP A 11 -1.03 14.18 8.36
CA ASP A 11 -0.04 15.07 7.73
C ASP A 11 1.36 14.95 8.35
N ASP A 12 1.50 14.58 9.62
CA ASP A 12 2.73 14.85 10.38
C ASP A 12 3.40 13.65 11.03
N ARG A 13 2.64 12.71 11.58
CA ARG A 13 3.17 11.65 12.46
C ARG A 13 2.66 10.27 12.09
N TYR A 14 3.59 9.32 11.88
CA TYR A 14 3.26 7.96 11.47
C TYR A 14 4.09 6.90 12.20
N TYR A 15 3.45 5.81 12.60
CA TYR A 15 4.12 4.55 12.90
C TYR A 15 4.29 3.75 11.60
N TYR A 16 5.53 3.43 11.25
CA TYR A 16 5.84 2.84 9.95
C TYR A 16 5.83 1.31 10.00
N LEU A 17 4.99 0.73 9.17
CA LEU A 17 4.86 -0.70 8.96
C LEU A 17 5.54 -1.10 7.65
N ARG A 18 6.71 -1.71 7.76
CA ARG A 18 7.54 -2.11 6.62
C ARG A 18 6.90 -3.24 5.81
N SER A 19 7.28 -3.34 4.55
CA SER A 19 6.92 -4.43 3.66
C SER A 19 8.01 -5.47 3.56
N CYS A 20 7.72 -6.74 3.85
CA CYS A 20 8.68 -7.82 3.67
C CYS A 20 9.13 -7.96 2.20
N ILE A 21 8.23 -7.72 1.24
CA ILE A 21 8.57 -7.76 -0.19
C ILE A 21 9.47 -6.60 -0.58
N ARG A 22 9.13 -5.36 -0.17
CA ARG A 22 9.98 -4.20 -0.50
C ARG A 22 11.35 -4.29 0.12
N GLN A 23 11.45 -4.73 1.37
CA GLN A 23 12.75 -4.89 2.04
C GLN A 23 13.67 -5.87 1.33
N ASN A 24 13.13 -6.98 0.85
CA ASN A 24 13.94 -8.04 0.24
C ASN A 24 14.19 -7.84 -1.25
N PHE A 25 13.21 -7.32 -2.00
CA PHE A 25 13.29 -7.22 -3.45
C PHE A 25 13.47 -5.79 -3.98
N PHE A 26 12.98 -4.79 -3.22
CA PHE A 26 13.00 -3.38 -3.64
C PHE A 26 13.44 -2.45 -2.50
N PRO A 27 14.59 -2.70 -1.85
CA PRO A 27 15.02 -1.95 -0.67
C PRO A 27 15.21 -0.44 -0.95
N GLY A 28 15.48 -0.08 -2.21
CA GLY A 28 15.57 1.31 -2.64
C GLY A 28 14.26 2.07 -2.48
N SER A 29 13.10 1.42 -2.70
CA SER A 29 11.79 2.05 -2.54
C SER A 29 11.44 2.33 -1.07
N GLU A 30 11.81 1.42 -0.16
CA GLU A 30 11.68 1.61 1.29
C GLU A 30 12.52 2.81 1.76
N LYS A 31 13.80 2.81 1.38
CA LYS A 31 14.73 3.91 1.73
C LYS A 31 14.26 5.25 1.17
N ALA A 32 13.75 5.27 -0.06
CA ALA A 32 13.23 6.48 -0.68
C ALA A 32 12.02 7.03 0.08
N PHE A 33 11.06 6.18 0.46
CA PHE A 33 9.90 6.58 1.24
C PHE A 33 10.31 7.20 2.58
N VAL A 34 11.16 6.51 3.35
CA VAL A 34 11.66 6.99 4.64
C VAL A 34 12.40 8.32 4.48
N ARG A 35 13.26 8.43 3.47
CA ARG A 35 14.01 9.66 3.18
C ARG A 35 13.08 10.83 2.85
N ILE A 36 12.12 10.61 1.95
CA ILE A 36 11.17 11.66 1.54
C ILE A 36 10.43 12.19 2.76
N LEU A 37 9.87 11.33 3.60
CA LEU A 37 9.10 11.78 4.75
C LEU A 37 9.97 12.45 5.81
N ARG A 38 11.06 11.83 6.23
CA ARG A 38 11.89 12.35 7.32
C ARG A 38 12.75 13.53 6.89
N GLN A 39 13.51 13.38 5.80
CA GLN A 39 14.55 14.36 5.43
C GLN A 39 14.00 15.47 4.56
N GLU A 40 13.16 15.15 3.57
CA GLU A 40 12.68 16.15 2.63
C GLU A 40 11.44 16.89 3.15
N LEU A 41 10.55 16.20 3.87
CA LEU A 41 9.29 16.79 4.36
C LEU A 41 9.30 17.09 5.87
N GLY A 42 10.29 16.60 6.62
CA GLY A 42 10.41 16.84 8.07
C GLY A 42 9.29 16.16 8.87
N ARG A 43 8.72 15.04 8.38
CA ARG A 43 7.64 14.33 9.07
C ARG A 43 8.19 13.33 10.07
N ASP A 44 7.47 13.14 11.18
CA ASP A 44 7.79 12.14 12.19
C ASP A 44 7.33 10.75 11.71
N LEU A 45 8.26 9.96 11.22
CA LEU A 45 8.06 8.58 10.79
C LEU A 45 8.82 7.65 11.72
N PHE A 46 8.13 7.03 12.68
CA PHE A 46 8.73 6.09 13.61
C PHE A 46 8.84 4.70 12.99
N ASP A 47 10.08 4.27 12.79
CA ASP A 47 10.45 2.98 12.21
C ASP A 47 10.91 2.06 13.34
N ASP A 48 9.96 1.28 13.88
CA ASP A 48 10.18 0.43 15.04
C ASP A 48 10.96 -0.84 14.63
N PRO A 49 12.13 -1.09 15.23
CA PRO A 49 12.90 -2.31 14.96
C PRO A 49 12.20 -3.60 15.42
N VAL A 50 11.23 -3.51 16.34
CA VAL A 50 10.45 -4.66 16.85
C VAL A 50 9.34 -5.07 15.88
N HIS A 51 9.02 -4.23 14.92
CA HIS A 51 8.02 -4.55 13.90
C HIS A 51 8.59 -5.56 12.88
N THR A 52 8.14 -6.80 12.93
CA THR A 52 8.64 -7.89 12.07
C THR A 52 7.57 -8.80 11.49
N SER A 53 6.30 -8.55 11.77
CA SER A 53 5.23 -9.49 11.44
C SER A 53 4.63 -9.24 10.06
N CYS A 54 4.50 -10.32 9.28
CA CYS A 54 3.75 -10.34 8.04
C CYS A 54 2.45 -11.11 8.24
N THR A 55 1.37 -10.60 7.71
CA THR A 55 0.02 -11.19 7.81
C THR A 55 -0.54 -11.64 6.47
N GLY A 56 0.07 -11.17 5.35
CA GLY A 56 -0.55 -11.23 4.04
C GLY A 56 -0.80 -12.63 3.49
N ILE A 57 0.20 -13.48 3.47
CA ILE A 57 0.07 -14.83 2.91
C ILE A 57 -0.86 -15.69 3.79
N GLY A 58 -0.72 -15.60 5.11
CA GLY A 58 -1.56 -16.36 6.05
C GLY A 58 -3.04 -16.06 5.88
N TYR A 59 -3.38 -14.78 5.68
CA TYR A 59 -4.75 -14.34 5.47
C TYR A 59 -5.34 -14.86 4.14
N HIS A 60 -4.61 -14.69 3.03
CA HIS A 60 -5.13 -15.06 1.71
C HIS A 60 -5.10 -16.55 1.40
N SER A 61 -4.25 -17.30 2.08
CA SER A 61 -4.12 -18.75 1.83
C SER A 61 -4.95 -19.63 2.76
N ASP A 62 -5.58 -19.01 3.74
CA ASP A 62 -6.43 -19.71 4.74
C ASP A 62 -5.73 -20.89 5.46
N ILE A 63 -4.39 -20.78 5.59
CA ILE A 63 -3.57 -21.79 6.28
C ILE A 63 -3.33 -21.46 7.75
N VAL A 64 -3.69 -20.25 8.16
CA VAL A 64 -3.59 -19.79 9.55
C VAL A 64 -4.97 -19.36 10.00
N PRO A 65 -5.46 -19.77 11.18
CA PRO A 65 -6.76 -19.36 11.70
C PRO A 65 -6.90 -17.83 11.70
N LEU A 66 -8.07 -17.33 11.28
CA LEU A 66 -8.35 -15.90 11.15
C LEU A 66 -8.07 -15.13 12.46
N GLU A 67 -8.49 -15.68 13.59
CA GLU A 67 -8.25 -15.07 14.92
C GLU A 67 -6.75 -14.92 15.22
N THR A 68 -5.91 -15.86 14.76
CA THR A 68 -4.45 -15.76 14.91
C THR A 68 -3.89 -14.59 14.10
N ILE A 69 -4.36 -14.44 12.85
CA ILE A 69 -3.94 -13.33 11.98
C ILE A 69 -4.39 -12.00 12.57
N MET A 70 -5.65 -11.91 13.01
CA MET A 70 -6.17 -10.74 13.70
C MET A 70 -5.35 -10.39 14.94
N THR A 71 -4.90 -11.39 15.70
CA THR A 71 -4.04 -11.20 16.88
C THR A 71 -2.65 -10.65 16.48
N VAL A 72 -2.08 -11.11 15.37
CA VAL A 72 -0.82 -10.55 14.82
C VAL A 72 -1.01 -9.10 14.40
N VAL A 73 -2.13 -8.75 13.75
CA VAL A 73 -2.45 -7.36 13.39
C VAL A 73 -2.65 -6.51 14.65
N ALA A 74 -3.40 -7.01 15.63
CA ALA A 74 -3.60 -6.34 16.91
C ALA A 74 -2.28 -6.05 17.64
N ARG A 75 -1.29 -6.95 17.53
CA ARG A 75 0.06 -6.71 18.05
C ARG A 75 0.73 -5.49 17.40
N GLN A 76 0.54 -5.28 16.09
CA GLN A 76 1.08 -4.08 15.43
C GLN A 76 0.40 -2.80 15.94
N PHE A 77 -0.91 -2.86 16.17
CA PHE A 77 -1.64 -1.73 16.76
C PHE A 77 -1.20 -1.47 18.22
N ALA A 78 -0.89 -2.54 18.97
CA ALA A 78 -0.34 -2.40 20.32
C ALA A 78 1.02 -1.69 20.31
N LEU A 79 1.94 -2.12 19.45
CA LEU A 79 3.26 -1.48 19.34
C LEU A 79 3.14 0.00 18.94
N ALA A 80 2.26 0.31 17.98
CA ALA A 80 2.02 1.70 17.59
C ALA A 80 1.45 2.53 18.75
N SER A 81 0.45 2.01 19.47
CA SER A 81 -0.17 2.71 20.60
C SER A 81 0.75 2.87 21.79
N GLU A 82 1.61 1.89 22.08
CA GLU A 82 2.66 1.98 23.11
C GLU A 82 3.72 3.03 22.76
N ALA A 83 4.05 3.16 21.48
CA ALA A 83 4.96 4.19 20.99
C ALA A 83 4.30 5.58 20.88
N GLY A 84 3.00 5.71 21.18
CA GLY A 84 2.26 6.97 21.16
C GLY A 84 1.82 7.43 19.78
N TYR A 85 1.68 6.50 18.82
CA TYR A 85 1.22 6.79 17.46
C TYR A 85 -0.20 6.29 17.23
N GLU A 86 -0.99 7.12 16.55
CA GLU A 86 -2.37 6.83 16.17
C GLU A 86 -2.54 6.62 14.66
N ASN A 87 -1.54 7.00 13.87
CA ASN A 87 -1.59 6.90 12.41
C ASN A 87 -0.55 5.87 11.94
N LEU A 88 -0.98 4.95 11.08
CA LEU A 88 -0.12 3.94 10.51
C LEU A 88 0.23 4.28 9.07
N ALA A 89 1.52 4.25 8.74
CA ALA A 89 2.03 4.27 7.37
C ALA A 89 2.40 2.85 6.96
N VAL A 90 1.69 2.28 6.01
CA VAL A 90 1.87 0.89 5.56
C VAL A 90 2.50 0.87 4.17
N SER A 91 3.65 0.23 4.02
CA SER A 91 4.35 0.16 2.73
C SER A 91 4.02 -1.08 1.89
N CYS A 92 3.17 -1.97 2.39
CA CYS A 92 2.68 -3.15 1.67
C CYS A 92 1.20 -3.02 1.38
N ILE A 93 0.83 -3.08 0.11
CA ILE A 93 -0.57 -2.96 -0.30
C ILE A 93 -1.45 -4.09 0.25
N THR A 94 -0.90 -5.30 0.38
CA THR A 94 -1.60 -6.43 0.99
C THR A 94 -1.84 -6.20 2.48
N SER A 95 -0.84 -5.74 3.22
CA SER A 95 -1.01 -5.43 4.65
C SER A 95 -1.96 -4.26 4.86
N PHE A 96 -1.91 -3.24 4.00
CA PHE A 96 -2.88 -2.13 4.01
C PHE A 96 -4.32 -2.65 3.92
N GLY A 97 -4.60 -3.49 2.90
CA GLY A 97 -5.93 -4.06 2.72
C GLY A 97 -6.38 -4.91 3.91
N ILE A 98 -5.50 -5.77 4.44
CA ILE A 98 -5.84 -6.64 5.57
C ILE A 98 -6.12 -5.83 6.84
N TYR A 99 -5.34 -4.79 7.12
CA TYR A 99 -5.55 -3.97 8.31
C TYR A 99 -6.87 -3.21 8.26
N THR A 100 -7.22 -2.67 7.09
CA THR A 100 -8.51 -1.98 6.89
C THR A 100 -9.69 -2.95 6.99
N GLU A 101 -9.59 -4.13 6.37
CA GLU A 101 -10.64 -5.16 6.46
C GLU A 101 -10.84 -5.66 7.89
N ILE A 102 -9.77 -5.90 8.65
CA ILE A 102 -9.88 -6.34 10.04
C ILE A 102 -10.55 -5.25 10.90
N LEU A 103 -10.21 -3.99 10.70
CA LEU A 103 -10.86 -2.89 11.43
C LEU A 103 -12.35 -2.79 11.11
N GLU A 104 -12.76 -2.98 9.85
CA GLU A 104 -14.17 -3.04 9.44
C GLU A 104 -14.86 -4.26 10.06
N THR A 105 -14.22 -5.43 9.98
CA THR A 105 -14.74 -6.68 10.58
C THR A 105 -14.98 -6.52 12.08
N TRP A 106 -14.10 -5.84 12.81
CA TRP A 106 -14.29 -5.59 14.23
C TRP A 106 -15.39 -4.54 14.54
N GLN A 107 -15.73 -3.70 13.59
CA GLN A 107 -16.91 -2.83 13.74
C GLN A 107 -18.21 -3.62 13.58
N GLU A 108 -18.21 -4.57 12.64
CA GLU A 108 -19.37 -5.43 12.35
C GLU A 108 -19.53 -6.55 13.39
N PHE A 109 -18.42 -7.13 13.88
CA PHE A 109 -18.37 -8.25 14.80
C PHE A 109 -17.51 -7.92 16.04
N PRO A 110 -18.03 -7.13 17.01
CA PRO A 110 -17.27 -6.71 18.19
C PRO A 110 -16.79 -7.86 19.08
N GLU A 111 -17.49 -9.00 19.05
CA GLU A 111 -17.10 -10.21 19.80
C GLU A 111 -15.77 -10.80 19.28
N LEU A 112 -15.47 -10.67 17.99
CA LEU A 112 -14.17 -11.07 17.45
C LEU A 112 -13.05 -10.15 17.96
N GLU A 113 -13.29 -8.85 18.02
CA GLU A 113 -12.33 -7.92 18.61
C GLU A 113 -12.05 -8.29 20.09
N ALA A 114 -13.10 -8.59 20.88
CA ALA A 114 -12.94 -8.95 22.27
C ALA A 114 -12.08 -10.22 22.46
N LYS A 115 -12.31 -11.25 21.64
CA LYS A 115 -11.47 -12.46 21.64
C LYS A 115 -10.02 -12.17 21.27
N VAL A 116 -9.81 -11.35 20.27
CA VAL A 116 -8.46 -10.96 19.81
C VAL A 116 -7.72 -10.19 20.92
N ARG A 117 -8.42 -9.31 21.63
CA ARG A 117 -7.86 -8.60 22.80
C ARG A 117 -7.42 -9.56 23.88
N GLU A 118 -8.25 -10.53 24.22
CA GLU A 118 -7.90 -11.59 25.18
C GLU A 118 -6.69 -12.39 24.74
N HIS A 119 -6.68 -12.86 23.47
CA HIS A 119 -5.59 -13.64 22.92
C HIS A 119 -4.27 -12.86 22.92
N LEU A 120 -4.30 -11.60 22.51
CA LEU A 120 -3.12 -10.74 22.51
C LEU A 120 -2.58 -10.54 23.93
N PHE A 121 -3.47 -10.22 24.88
CA PHE A 121 -3.07 -10.01 26.26
C PHE A 121 -2.46 -11.28 26.88
N ARG A 122 -3.09 -12.43 26.68
CA ARG A 122 -2.57 -13.74 27.16
C ARG A 122 -1.21 -14.09 26.56
N ALA A 123 -1.00 -13.77 25.27
CA ALA A 123 0.22 -14.11 24.57
C ALA A 123 1.38 -13.15 24.85
N THR A 124 1.09 -11.88 25.11
CA THR A 124 2.11 -10.81 25.11
C THR A 124 2.05 -9.86 26.31
N GLY A 125 0.98 -9.88 27.11
CA GLY A 125 0.69 -8.89 28.14
C GLY A 125 0.32 -7.50 27.59
N ARG A 126 0.08 -7.37 26.28
CA ARG A 126 -0.15 -6.08 25.62
C ARG A 126 -1.63 -5.83 25.41
N GLU A 127 -1.98 -4.56 25.46
CA GLU A 127 -3.26 -4.02 25.02
C GLU A 127 -3.07 -3.11 23.81
N PHE A 128 -4.11 -2.90 23.00
CA PHE A 128 -4.02 -2.00 21.86
C PHE A 128 -5.18 -1.00 21.81
N ARG A 129 -4.89 0.14 21.23
CA ARG A 129 -5.90 1.06 20.71
C ARG A 129 -5.96 0.90 19.18
N LYS A 130 -7.18 0.92 18.62
CA LYS A 130 -7.33 0.96 17.17
C LYS A 130 -6.66 2.22 16.61
N PRO A 131 -5.93 2.11 15.50
CA PRO A 131 -5.35 3.29 14.87
C PRO A 131 -6.47 4.22 14.40
N LYS A 132 -6.19 5.51 14.44
CA LYS A 132 -7.09 6.54 13.90
C LYS A 132 -7.13 6.48 12.38
N ASN A 133 -5.95 6.31 11.76
CA ASN A 133 -5.80 6.19 10.31
C ASN A 133 -4.83 5.07 9.94
N VAL A 134 -5.18 4.34 8.88
CA VAL A 134 -4.28 3.43 8.17
C VAL A 134 -4.12 3.96 6.75
N SER A 135 -2.90 4.36 6.38
CA SER A 135 -2.63 4.91 5.05
C SER A 135 -1.54 4.10 4.35
N HIS A 136 -1.78 3.76 3.09
CA HIS A 136 -0.73 3.18 2.27
C HIS A 136 0.33 4.23 1.92
N ALA A 137 1.57 3.80 1.70
CA ALA A 137 2.66 4.71 1.34
C ALA A 137 2.33 5.59 0.14
N SER A 138 1.58 5.08 -0.85
CA SER A 138 1.15 5.87 -2.00
C SER A 138 0.15 6.97 -1.64
N ASP A 139 -0.74 6.74 -0.66
CA ASP A 139 -1.68 7.76 -0.19
C ASP A 139 -0.93 8.93 0.43
N ILE A 140 0.07 8.61 1.26
CA ILE A 140 0.90 9.60 1.95
C ILE A 140 1.73 10.40 0.93
N ILE A 141 2.36 9.73 -0.03
CA ILE A 141 3.12 10.39 -1.10
C ILE A 141 2.20 11.26 -1.96
N PHE A 142 1.01 10.77 -2.30
CA PHE A 142 0.01 11.55 -3.03
C PHE A 142 -0.46 12.78 -2.26
N HIS A 143 -0.71 12.65 -0.96
CA HIS A 143 -1.07 13.76 -0.09
C HIS A 143 0.00 14.86 -0.13
N HIS A 144 1.26 14.47 -0.08
CA HIS A 144 2.40 15.40 -0.12
C HIS A 144 2.94 15.72 -1.53
N ARG A 145 2.25 15.32 -2.61
CA ARG A 145 2.78 15.40 -3.99
C ARG A 145 3.27 16.77 -4.42
N GLU A 146 2.58 17.83 -4.01
CA GLU A 146 2.99 19.20 -4.36
C GLU A 146 4.25 19.64 -3.60
N ALA A 147 4.34 19.32 -2.31
CA ALA A 147 5.52 19.61 -1.52
C ALA A 147 6.74 18.81 -2.02
N ILE A 148 6.53 17.57 -2.49
CA ILE A 148 7.58 16.76 -3.12
C ILE A 148 8.00 17.38 -4.45
N ARG A 149 7.03 17.80 -5.29
CA ARG A 149 7.31 18.47 -6.56
C ARG A 149 8.20 19.69 -6.40
N GLN A 150 7.93 20.53 -5.41
CA GLN A 150 8.70 21.74 -5.13
C GLN A 150 10.16 21.46 -4.73
N ARG A 151 10.43 20.29 -4.16
CA ARG A 151 11.76 19.86 -3.71
C ARG A 151 12.48 18.93 -4.69
N ALA A 152 11.75 18.44 -5.70
CA ALA A 152 12.31 17.52 -6.66
C ALA A 152 13.35 18.19 -7.54
N ALA A 153 14.56 17.63 -7.60
CA ALA A 153 15.60 18.10 -8.52
C ALA A 153 15.22 17.89 -9.99
N TYR A 154 14.33 16.93 -10.25
CA TYR A 154 13.88 16.58 -11.59
C TYR A 154 12.40 16.18 -11.57
N LEU A 155 11.68 16.66 -12.59
CA LEU A 155 10.31 16.24 -12.87
C LEU A 155 10.29 15.11 -13.90
N LEU A 156 9.10 14.53 -14.13
CA LEU A 156 8.88 13.46 -15.11
C LEU A 156 8.83 14.03 -16.54
N VAL A 157 9.92 14.67 -16.95
CA VAL A 157 10.08 15.24 -18.29
C VAL A 157 11.38 14.77 -18.93
N ASN A 158 11.37 14.58 -20.22
CA ASN A 158 12.57 14.27 -20.98
C ASN A 158 13.49 15.50 -20.98
N ARG A 159 14.68 15.36 -20.42
CA ARG A 159 15.62 16.50 -20.26
C ARG A 159 16.14 17.09 -21.57
N ARG A 160 16.10 16.32 -22.66
CA ARG A 160 16.57 16.78 -23.97
C ARG A 160 15.47 17.48 -24.76
N THR A 161 14.23 16.98 -24.70
CA THR A 161 13.11 17.51 -25.49
C THR A 161 12.19 18.43 -24.70
N GLY A 162 12.19 18.33 -23.38
CA GLY A 162 11.22 19.01 -22.51
C GLY A 162 9.83 18.38 -22.47
N GLU A 163 9.61 17.29 -23.22
CA GLU A 163 8.32 16.61 -23.30
C GLU A 163 8.04 15.80 -22.03
N PRO A 164 6.76 15.68 -21.59
CA PRO A 164 6.37 14.80 -20.51
C PRO A 164 6.77 13.35 -20.77
N LEU A 165 7.31 12.67 -19.78
CA LEU A 165 7.49 11.22 -19.83
C LEU A 165 6.13 10.53 -19.73
N ARG A 166 5.93 9.49 -20.51
CA ARG A 166 4.69 8.73 -20.62
C ARG A 166 4.69 7.59 -19.61
N GLY A 167 3.83 7.68 -18.61
CA GLY A 167 3.72 6.68 -17.55
C GLY A 167 2.44 5.86 -17.64
N VAL A 168 2.53 4.57 -17.40
CA VAL A 168 1.38 3.69 -17.13
C VAL A 168 1.37 3.28 -15.67
N GLU A 169 0.19 2.98 -15.14
CA GLU A 169 0.05 2.57 -13.74
C GLU A 169 -0.46 1.14 -13.58
N HIS A 170 -0.03 0.52 -12.50
CA HIS A 170 -0.63 -0.69 -11.95
C HIS A 170 -1.01 -0.46 -10.49
N ILE A 171 -2.28 -0.15 -10.25
CA ILE A 171 -2.78 0.29 -8.94
C ILE A 171 -2.78 -0.81 -7.87
N GLY A 172 -2.83 -2.08 -8.27
CA GLY A 172 -2.92 -3.21 -7.34
C GLY A 172 -4.36 -3.52 -6.91
N CYS A 173 -4.70 -4.82 -6.88
CA CYS A 173 -6.06 -5.28 -6.55
C CYS A 173 -6.45 -4.97 -5.11
N HIS A 174 -5.53 -5.12 -4.16
CA HIS A 174 -5.78 -4.85 -2.75
C HIS A 174 -6.06 -3.37 -2.45
N TYR A 175 -5.58 -2.46 -3.30
CA TYR A 175 -5.87 -1.05 -3.14
C TYR A 175 -7.25 -0.66 -3.72
N ALA A 176 -7.57 -1.17 -4.92
CA ALA A 176 -8.67 -0.61 -5.70
C ALA A 176 -9.88 -1.52 -5.85
N LYS A 177 -9.75 -2.85 -5.63
CA LYS A 177 -10.84 -3.80 -5.90
C LYS A 177 -11.38 -4.48 -4.65
N ILE A 178 -10.51 -4.80 -3.70
CA ILE A 178 -10.88 -5.54 -2.50
C ILE A 178 -11.33 -4.59 -1.39
N PHE A 179 -10.69 -3.43 -1.28
CA PHE A 179 -10.97 -2.42 -0.26
C PHE A 179 -11.27 -1.04 -0.87
N PRO A 180 -12.38 -0.93 -1.61
CA PRO A 180 -12.66 0.23 -2.46
C PRO A 180 -12.85 1.54 -1.72
N LYS A 181 -13.32 1.47 -0.47
CA LYS A 181 -13.63 2.67 0.32
C LYS A 181 -12.39 3.39 0.82
N GLU A 182 -11.26 2.67 0.89
CA GLU A 182 -10.04 3.16 1.52
C GLU A 182 -9.02 3.77 0.56
N GLY A 183 -9.26 3.68 -0.75
CA GLY A 183 -8.35 4.19 -1.78
C GLY A 183 -8.73 5.57 -2.34
N ILE A 184 -7.72 6.35 -2.71
CA ILE A 184 -7.92 7.64 -3.39
C ILE A 184 -8.44 7.40 -4.81
N GLY A 185 -9.59 7.97 -5.13
CA GLY A 185 -10.29 7.79 -6.41
C GLY A 185 -11.29 6.64 -6.43
N GLY A 186 -11.37 5.86 -5.35
CA GLY A 186 -12.31 4.74 -5.24
C GLY A 186 -11.99 3.57 -6.18
N VAL A 187 -12.96 2.65 -6.33
CA VAL A 187 -12.80 1.40 -7.12
C VAL A 187 -12.76 1.67 -8.60
N GLU A 188 -13.67 2.50 -9.07
CA GLU A 188 -13.91 2.71 -10.50
C GLU A 188 -12.81 3.55 -11.15
N PHE A 189 -12.31 4.53 -10.41
CA PHE A 189 -11.34 5.49 -10.90
C PHE A 189 -10.18 5.68 -9.90
N PRO A 190 -9.41 4.62 -9.58
CA PRO A 190 -8.28 4.77 -8.69
C PRO A 190 -7.28 5.76 -9.30
N TYR A 191 -7.01 6.84 -8.57
CA TYR A 191 -6.30 8.01 -9.12
C TYR A 191 -4.92 8.24 -8.48
N VAL A 192 -4.62 7.57 -7.39
CA VAL A 192 -3.43 7.85 -6.57
C VAL A 192 -2.13 7.84 -7.38
N LEU A 193 -1.90 6.83 -8.22
CA LEU A 193 -0.67 6.73 -9.02
C LEU A 193 -0.71 7.68 -10.23
N ALA A 194 -1.84 7.73 -10.95
CA ALA A 194 -2.05 8.65 -12.05
C ALA A 194 -1.82 10.11 -11.62
N GLY A 195 -2.43 10.50 -10.51
CA GLY A 195 -2.29 11.86 -9.99
C GLY A 195 -0.88 12.23 -9.55
N MET A 196 -0.06 11.27 -9.11
CA MET A 196 1.36 11.51 -8.85
C MET A 196 2.14 11.72 -10.16
N ILE A 197 1.88 10.91 -11.19
CA ILE A 197 2.50 11.08 -12.50
C ILE A 197 2.23 12.49 -13.03
N GLU A 198 0.96 12.91 -13.02
CA GLU A 198 0.54 14.22 -13.51
C GLU A 198 1.10 15.37 -12.66
N ALA A 199 1.03 15.25 -11.33
CA ALA A 199 1.55 16.27 -10.44
C ALA A 199 3.06 16.52 -10.65
N TRP A 200 3.82 15.51 -11.08
CA TRP A 200 5.26 15.62 -11.33
C TRP A 200 5.60 15.85 -12.79
N GLY A 201 4.63 16.26 -13.61
CA GLY A 201 4.84 16.71 -14.99
C GLY A 201 4.89 15.59 -16.02
N GLY A 202 4.58 14.34 -15.65
CA GLY A 202 4.43 13.24 -16.59
C GLY A 202 3.06 13.20 -17.26
N GLN A 203 2.92 12.37 -18.25
CA GLN A 203 1.66 12.08 -18.95
C GLN A 203 1.19 10.68 -18.61
N VAL A 204 -0.03 10.56 -18.11
CA VAL A 204 -0.66 9.24 -17.88
C VAL A 204 -1.13 8.66 -19.21
N VAL A 205 -0.77 7.41 -19.46
CA VAL A 205 -1.19 6.67 -20.64
C VAL A 205 -2.15 5.57 -20.22
N ASP A 206 -3.35 5.61 -20.74
CA ASP A 206 -4.33 4.54 -20.51
C ASP A 206 -4.10 3.38 -21.48
N TYR A 207 -4.44 2.15 -21.03
CA TYR A 207 -4.31 0.93 -21.82
C TYR A 207 -5.41 -0.07 -21.41
N PRO A 208 -5.85 -0.97 -22.34
CA PRO A 208 -7.04 -1.80 -22.15
C PRO A 208 -7.01 -2.66 -20.88
N GLU A 209 -5.85 -3.28 -20.58
CA GLU A 209 -5.71 -4.19 -19.43
C GLU A 209 -5.22 -3.49 -18.15
N ARG A 210 -5.40 -2.17 -18.03
CA ARG A 210 -4.99 -1.38 -16.86
C ARG A 210 -5.50 -1.98 -15.54
N ARG A 211 -6.74 -2.45 -15.53
CA ARG A 211 -7.38 -3.06 -14.35
C ARG A 211 -7.31 -4.59 -14.30
N HIS A 212 -6.66 -5.21 -15.29
CA HIS A 212 -6.49 -6.66 -15.30
C HIS A 212 -5.55 -7.12 -14.17
N CYS A 213 -5.81 -8.31 -13.62
CA CYS A 213 -4.96 -8.91 -12.61
C CYS A 213 -3.54 -9.13 -13.16
N CYS A 214 -2.51 -8.77 -12.39
CA CYS A 214 -1.12 -9.05 -12.78
C CYS A 214 -0.68 -10.49 -12.52
N GLY A 215 -1.53 -11.29 -11.85
CA GLY A 215 -1.20 -12.67 -11.51
C GLY A 215 -0.36 -12.83 -10.22
N PHE A 216 -0.02 -11.76 -9.51
CA PHE A 216 0.84 -11.83 -8.32
C PHE A 216 0.29 -12.81 -7.26
N GLY A 217 -1.02 -12.82 -7.02
CA GLY A 217 -1.66 -13.74 -6.08
C GLY A 217 -1.36 -15.22 -6.39
N PHE A 218 -1.34 -15.61 -7.66
CA PHE A 218 -1.04 -16.97 -8.07
C PHE A 218 0.43 -17.36 -7.87
N ARG A 219 1.35 -16.41 -7.93
CA ARG A 219 2.77 -16.67 -7.69
C ARG A 219 3.06 -17.10 -6.26
N ASN A 220 2.27 -16.60 -5.31
CA ASN A 220 2.45 -16.89 -3.89
C ASN A 220 1.88 -18.25 -3.46
N TYR A 221 1.10 -18.91 -4.32
CA TYR A 221 0.67 -20.27 -4.05
C TYR A 221 1.85 -21.23 -4.29
N ILE A 222 2.02 -22.14 -3.35
CA ILE A 222 3.11 -23.14 -3.33
C ILE A 222 3.05 -24.09 -4.53
N VAL A 223 1.91 -24.15 -5.22
CA VAL A 223 1.67 -25.05 -6.35
C VAL A 223 2.27 -24.49 -7.63
N GLN A 224 3.22 -25.22 -8.19
CA GLN A 224 3.96 -24.84 -9.40
C GLN A 224 3.06 -24.58 -10.64
N ALA A 225 1.91 -25.27 -10.74
CA ALA A 225 0.93 -25.06 -11.79
C ALA A 225 0.39 -23.61 -11.85
N ASN A 226 0.25 -22.95 -10.70
CA ASN A 226 -0.24 -21.59 -10.62
C ASN A 226 0.75 -20.54 -11.14
N ARG A 227 2.02 -20.90 -11.25
CA ARG A 227 3.07 -20.02 -11.81
C ARG A 227 2.84 -19.70 -13.28
N GLY A 228 2.33 -20.66 -14.05
CA GLY A 228 1.92 -20.45 -15.45
C GLY A 228 0.83 -19.40 -15.60
N TYR A 229 -0.18 -19.43 -14.74
CA TYR A 229 -1.24 -18.41 -14.71
C TYR A 229 -0.71 -17.03 -14.34
N SER A 230 0.20 -16.94 -13.37
CA SER A 230 0.85 -15.69 -12.99
C SER A 230 1.60 -15.07 -14.16
N VAL A 231 2.42 -15.86 -14.85
CA VAL A 231 3.19 -15.41 -16.03
C VAL A 231 2.26 -14.98 -17.15
N ALA A 232 1.24 -15.79 -17.50
CA ALA A 232 0.30 -15.48 -18.57
C ALA A 232 -0.48 -14.17 -18.31
N ASN A 233 -0.94 -13.94 -17.08
CA ASN A 233 -1.61 -12.69 -16.73
C ASN A 233 -0.67 -11.47 -16.80
N SER A 234 0.57 -11.61 -16.32
CA SER A 234 1.57 -10.56 -16.44
C SER A 234 1.90 -10.27 -17.90
N GLN A 235 2.12 -11.32 -18.71
CA GLN A 235 2.41 -11.18 -20.13
C GLN A 235 1.29 -10.45 -20.87
N LYS A 236 0.03 -10.87 -20.69
CA LYS A 236 -1.13 -10.20 -21.28
C LYS A 236 -1.15 -8.71 -20.97
N LYS A 237 -0.84 -8.35 -19.72
CA LYS A 237 -0.80 -6.97 -19.28
C LYS A 237 0.32 -6.19 -19.98
N PHE A 238 1.53 -6.73 -20.08
CA PHE A 238 2.64 -6.10 -20.79
C PHE A 238 2.38 -5.96 -22.29
N GLU A 239 1.84 -6.98 -22.94
CA GLU A 239 1.45 -6.94 -24.35
C GLU A 239 0.41 -5.85 -24.62
N SER A 240 -0.53 -5.64 -23.67
CA SER A 240 -1.54 -4.58 -23.76
C SER A 240 -0.93 -3.17 -23.61
N MET A 241 0.16 -3.01 -22.90
CA MET A 241 0.87 -1.73 -22.74
C MET A 241 1.77 -1.41 -23.94
N ALA A 242 2.37 -2.41 -24.57
CA ALA A 242 3.42 -2.25 -25.57
C ALA A 242 3.07 -1.32 -26.76
N PRO A 243 1.84 -1.35 -27.34
CA PRO A 243 1.45 -0.45 -28.41
C PRO A 243 1.50 1.04 -28.05
N TYR A 244 1.35 1.34 -26.77
CA TYR A 244 1.31 2.71 -26.25
C TYR A 244 2.69 3.26 -25.94
N LYS A 245 3.73 2.44 -25.98
CA LYS A 245 5.16 2.82 -25.78
C LYS A 245 5.36 3.70 -24.53
N PRO A 246 4.99 3.23 -23.33
CA PRO A 246 5.25 3.99 -22.12
C PRO A 246 6.76 4.03 -21.82
N ASP A 247 7.20 5.15 -21.23
CA ASP A 247 8.60 5.32 -20.79
C ASP A 247 8.86 4.62 -19.46
N PHE A 248 7.81 4.49 -18.61
CA PHE A 248 7.91 3.84 -17.31
C PHE A 248 6.57 3.28 -16.82
N ILE A 249 6.65 2.39 -15.82
CA ILE A 249 5.50 1.80 -15.13
C ILE A 249 5.60 2.17 -13.65
N VAL A 250 4.49 2.65 -13.07
CA VAL A 250 4.35 2.85 -11.62
C VAL A 250 3.41 1.79 -11.06
N ALA A 251 3.80 1.16 -9.97
CA ALA A 251 3.01 0.13 -9.31
C ALA A 251 2.99 0.31 -7.78
N ASN A 252 1.87 -0.07 -7.18
CA ASN A 252 1.71 -0.24 -5.73
C ASN A 252 2.14 -1.64 -5.28
#